data_673c618fecf2ec2b377f6a4c87383037
#
_entry.id   673c618fecf2ec2b377f6a4c87383037
#
_cell.length_a   1.000
_cell.length_b   1.000
_cell.length_c   1.000
_cell.angle_alpha   90.00
_cell.angle_beta   90.00
_cell.angle_gamma   90.00
#
_symmetry.space_group_name_H-M   'P 1'
#
loop_
_entity.id
_entity.type
_entity.pdbx_description
1 polymer ?
#
loop_
_entity_poly.entity_id
_entity_poly.type
_entity_poly.pdbx_seq_one_letter_code
_entity_poly.pdbx_strand_id
1 'polypeptide(L)'
;MTRTMRAAVLRAIGLPAPYAQSRPLSIEEVALESPGRGEIMVRIRAAGLCHSDLSAINGDRPWPMPIVVGHEAAAEVVELGEGVDDLAIGDHVALIFRPNCGTCPNCATGRPALCEPGGVSNASGSLLGGYKRLRSVAGPGIDGKPGSPLHHHLGCAAFAEYATVSRRSAVKIDPALPWDEAALFGCAVITGAGAVLNTAKAEAGSKVAVVGLGGVGFSSLLAARAIGAREIVAIDMLESKLAKARALGATQCFDAADPEVIAKVKEATGGGVDYAFEMAGSVSALELAYRVTARGGTTVTAGLPNPQALWPLQAVSLIAEERTIKGSYVGSCVPSRDIPRFIAMYRRGSLPVNELLSERIGLDEINPALDRLARGESIRQVVMMA
;
A
#
# COMPACT_ATOMS: atom_id res chain seq x y z
N MET A 1 -10.53 -22.13 19.45
CA MET A 1 -11.60 -22.63 18.53
C MET A 1 -11.18 -22.33 17.11
N THR A 2 -11.74 -23.04 16.14
CA THR A 2 -11.43 -22.80 14.70
C THR A 2 -12.68 -22.29 14.02
N ARG A 3 -12.56 -21.25 13.20
CA ARG A 3 -13.66 -20.65 12.43
C ARG A 3 -13.47 -20.97 10.95
N THR A 4 -14.50 -21.49 10.30
CA THR A 4 -14.52 -21.63 8.82
C THR A 4 -15.02 -20.33 8.19
N MET A 5 -14.37 -19.90 7.10
CA MET A 5 -14.67 -18.66 6.40
C MET A 5 -14.26 -18.72 4.95
N ARG A 6 -14.78 -17.82 4.12
CA ARG A 6 -14.36 -17.65 2.72
C ARG A 6 -13.12 -16.77 2.62
N ALA A 7 -12.19 -17.15 1.75
CA ALA A 7 -10.98 -16.38 1.48
C ALA A 7 -10.51 -16.53 0.02
N ALA A 8 -9.81 -15.52 -0.50
CA ALA A 8 -9.14 -15.57 -1.80
C ALA A 8 -7.75 -16.19 -1.63
N VAL A 9 -7.58 -17.39 -2.14
CA VAL A 9 -6.35 -18.17 -2.04
C VAL A 9 -5.60 -18.14 -3.37
N LEU A 10 -4.34 -17.70 -3.34
CA LEU A 10 -3.39 -17.83 -4.45
C LEU A 10 -2.62 -19.14 -4.26
N ARG A 11 -2.77 -20.05 -5.24
CA ARG A 11 -2.14 -21.39 -5.20
C ARG A 11 -0.94 -21.52 -6.12
N ALA A 12 -0.92 -20.73 -7.20
CA ALA A 12 0.16 -20.67 -8.16
C ALA A 12 0.31 -19.24 -8.69
N ILE A 13 1.55 -18.83 -8.92
CA ILE A 13 1.88 -17.51 -9.50
C ILE A 13 2.04 -17.61 -11.01
N GLY A 14 1.89 -16.47 -11.70
CA GLY A 14 2.20 -16.35 -13.13
C GLY A 14 1.11 -16.84 -14.07
N LEU A 15 -0.13 -17.04 -13.61
CA LEU A 15 -1.25 -17.27 -14.52
C LEU A 15 -1.47 -16.01 -15.39
N PRO A 16 -1.70 -16.18 -16.70
CA PRO A 16 -1.78 -15.03 -17.62
C PRO A 16 -3.07 -14.23 -17.46
N ALA A 17 -3.00 -12.96 -17.78
CA ALA A 17 -4.19 -12.15 -18.02
C ALA A 17 -4.91 -12.63 -19.31
N PRO A 18 -6.25 -12.44 -19.45
CA PRO A 18 -7.10 -11.75 -18.47
C PRO A 18 -7.41 -12.62 -17.24
N TYR A 19 -7.28 -12.03 -16.07
CA TYR A 19 -7.48 -12.71 -14.78
C TYR A 19 -8.92 -13.13 -14.52
N ALA A 20 -9.89 -12.47 -15.17
CA ALA A 20 -11.27 -12.91 -15.20
C ALA A 20 -11.43 -14.33 -15.75
N GLN A 21 -10.54 -14.76 -16.67
CA GLN A 21 -10.55 -16.08 -17.30
C GLN A 21 -9.63 -17.05 -16.57
N SER A 22 -8.38 -16.67 -16.32
CA SER A 22 -7.37 -17.53 -15.69
C SER A 22 -7.61 -17.79 -14.19
N ARG A 23 -8.37 -16.88 -13.54
CA ARG A 23 -8.81 -16.96 -12.14
C ARG A 23 -7.70 -17.36 -11.17
N PRO A 24 -6.60 -16.60 -11.07
CA PRO A 24 -5.48 -16.91 -10.18
C PRO A 24 -5.88 -17.00 -8.71
N LEU A 25 -6.90 -16.25 -8.29
CA LEU A 25 -7.46 -16.30 -6.95
C LEU A 25 -8.68 -17.19 -6.92
N SER A 26 -8.59 -18.34 -6.24
CA SER A 26 -9.75 -19.17 -5.92
C SER A 26 -10.40 -18.73 -4.62
N ILE A 27 -11.72 -18.55 -4.65
CA ILE A 27 -12.49 -18.26 -3.43
C ILE A 27 -12.83 -19.61 -2.80
N GLU A 28 -12.26 -19.86 -1.63
CA GLU A 28 -12.31 -21.15 -0.96
C GLU A 28 -12.74 -21.00 0.51
N GLU A 29 -13.26 -22.10 1.07
CA GLU A 29 -13.36 -22.22 2.50
C GLU A 29 -12.00 -22.52 3.12
N VAL A 30 -11.61 -21.70 4.09
CA VAL A 30 -10.41 -21.88 4.91
C VAL A 30 -10.78 -21.87 6.39
N ALA A 31 -9.96 -22.53 7.19
CA ALA A 31 -10.12 -22.52 8.64
C ALA A 31 -9.16 -21.50 9.26
N LEU A 32 -9.68 -20.68 10.17
CA LEU A 32 -8.90 -19.68 10.91
C LEU A 32 -8.86 -20.08 12.40
N GLU A 33 -7.66 -20.21 12.93
CA GLU A 33 -7.42 -20.50 14.35
C GLU A 33 -7.60 -19.24 15.21
N SER A 34 -8.03 -19.42 16.46
CA SER A 34 -8.08 -18.35 17.48
C SER A 34 -6.72 -17.63 17.63
N PRO A 35 -6.74 -16.34 17.98
CA PRO A 35 -5.53 -15.57 18.16
C PRO A 35 -4.72 -16.09 19.35
N GLY A 36 -3.41 -16.16 19.18
CA GLY A 36 -2.44 -16.43 20.21
C GLY A 36 -2.02 -15.16 20.98
N ARG A 37 -0.98 -15.29 21.79
CA ARG A 37 -0.45 -14.18 22.57
C ARG A 37 0.00 -13.02 21.69
N GLY A 38 -0.52 -11.81 21.96
CA GLY A 38 -0.22 -10.59 21.20
C GLY A 38 -0.84 -10.54 19.80
N GLU A 39 -1.81 -11.41 19.51
CA GLU A 39 -2.59 -11.44 18.29
C GLU A 39 -4.04 -11.03 18.55
N ILE A 40 -4.75 -10.63 17.52
CA ILE A 40 -6.19 -10.37 17.55
C ILE A 40 -6.86 -11.05 16.36
N MET A 41 -8.10 -11.46 16.52
CA MET A 41 -8.95 -11.82 15.38
C MET A 41 -9.85 -10.64 15.04
N VAL A 42 -9.92 -10.34 13.77
CA VAL A 42 -10.74 -9.25 13.23
C VAL A 42 -11.70 -9.78 12.16
N ARG A 43 -12.89 -9.21 12.11
CA ARG A 43 -13.80 -9.34 10.97
C ARG A 43 -13.44 -8.28 9.95
N ILE A 44 -13.01 -8.69 8.76
CA ILE A 44 -12.73 -7.76 7.67
C ILE A 44 -14.05 -7.16 7.18
N ARG A 45 -14.09 -5.86 7.04
CA ARG A 45 -15.26 -5.14 6.53
C ARG A 45 -15.04 -4.59 5.14
N ALA A 46 -13.81 -4.15 4.87
CA ALA A 46 -13.39 -3.63 3.58
C ALA A 46 -11.89 -3.90 3.36
N ALA A 47 -11.50 -4.28 2.15
CA ALA A 47 -10.09 -4.50 1.79
C ALA A 47 -9.76 -3.88 0.44
N GLY A 48 -8.73 -3.02 0.41
CA GLY A 48 -8.26 -2.34 -0.80
C GLY A 48 -7.47 -3.28 -1.71
N LEU A 49 -7.72 -3.20 -3.02
CA LEU A 49 -6.95 -3.92 -4.04
C LEU A 49 -5.77 -3.07 -4.50
N CYS A 50 -4.56 -3.60 -4.42
CA CYS A 50 -3.31 -2.89 -4.65
C CYS A 50 -2.43 -3.56 -5.71
N HIS A 51 -1.55 -2.79 -6.36
CA HIS A 51 -0.53 -3.34 -7.28
C HIS A 51 0.41 -4.34 -6.60
N SER A 52 0.60 -4.26 -5.28
CA SER A 52 1.40 -5.26 -4.56
C SER A 52 0.73 -6.63 -4.55
N ASP A 53 -0.61 -6.70 -4.57
CA ASP A 53 -1.35 -7.96 -4.72
C ASP A 53 -1.18 -8.50 -6.14
N LEU A 54 -1.28 -7.62 -7.14
CA LEU A 54 -1.06 -7.98 -8.55
C LEU A 54 0.37 -8.50 -8.77
N SER A 55 1.39 -7.87 -8.15
CA SER A 55 2.78 -8.30 -8.25
C SER A 55 3.05 -9.66 -7.60
N ALA A 56 2.26 -10.03 -6.60
CA ALA A 56 2.30 -11.38 -6.03
C ALA A 56 1.68 -12.41 -7.00
N ILE A 57 0.60 -12.03 -7.69
CA ILE A 57 -0.16 -12.91 -8.59
C ILE A 57 0.59 -13.16 -9.90
N ASN A 58 1.16 -12.12 -10.51
CA ASN A 58 1.89 -12.22 -11.79
C ASN A 58 3.33 -12.75 -11.64
N GLY A 59 3.84 -12.84 -10.40
CA GLY A 59 5.18 -13.35 -10.11
C GLY A 59 6.30 -12.32 -10.16
N ASP A 60 6.02 -11.02 -10.38
CA ASP A 60 7.04 -9.96 -10.30
C ASP A 60 7.68 -9.90 -8.91
N ARG A 61 6.91 -10.24 -7.89
CA ARG A 61 7.34 -10.31 -6.50
C ARG A 61 6.81 -11.59 -5.85
N PRO A 62 7.52 -12.72 -6.02
CA PRO A 62 7.04 -14.03 -5.59
C PRO A 62 6.94 -14.13 -4.06
N TRP A 63 5.90 -14.81 -3.59
CA TRP A 63 5.65 -15.13 -2.20
C TRP A 63 5.59 -16.65 -2.02
N PRO A 64 5.80 -17.16 -0.80
CA PRO A 64 5.60 -18.59 -0.53
C PRO A 64 4.13 -18.97 -0.71
N MET A 65 3.88 -20.11 -1.33
CA MET A 65 2.55 -20.62 -1.69
C MET A 65 2.17 -21.88 -0.90
N PRO A 66 0.89 -22.20 -0.74
CA PRO A 66 -0.29 -21.37 -1.05
C PRO A 66 -0.48 -20.24 -0.03
N ILE A 67 -1.08 -19.12 -0.45
CA ILE A 67 -1.19 -17.92 0.37
C ILE A 67 -2.58 -17.28 0.26
N VAL A 68 -3.13 -16.81 1.38
CA VAL A 68 -4.29 -15.90 1.37
C VAL A 68 -3.79 -14.48 1.19
N VAL A 69 -4.24 -13.81 0.13
CA VAL A 69 -3.77 -12.48 -0.26
C VAL A 69 -4.55 -11.33 0.40
N GLY A 70 -4.19 -10.09 0.08
CA GLY A 70 -4.78 -8.86 0.66
C GLY A 70 -3.97 -8.31 1.84
N HIS A 71 -3.74 -6.99 1.86
CA HIS A 71 -2.87 -6.36 2.85
C HIS A 71 -3.28 -4.94 3.28
N GLU A 72 -4.37 -4.43 2.74
CA GLU A 72 -4.90 -3.09 2.99
C GLU A 72 -6.36 -3.24 3.40
N ALA A 73 -6.70 -3.06 4.69
CA ALA A 73 -8.05 -3.33 5.14
C ALA A 73 -8.49 -2.49 6.34
N ALA A 74 -9.81 -2.36 6.49
CA ALA A 74 -10.49 -1.94 7.70
C ALA A 74 -11.32 -3.09 8.26
N ALA A 75 -11.31 -3.23 9.58
CA ALA A 75 -11.87 -4.39 10.25
C ALA A 75 -12.40 -4.05 11.64
N GLU A 76 -13.23 -4.96 12.17
CA GLU A 76 -13.75 -4.92 13.52
C GLU A 76 -13.08 -6.03 14.37
N VAL A 77 -12.64 -5.69 15.57
CA VAL A 77 -12.05 -6.67 16.51
C VAL A 77 -13.13 -7.59 17.05
N VAL A 78 -12.96 -8.91 16.91
CA VAL A 78 -13.94 -9.91 17.35
C VAL A 78 -13.41 -10.88 18.40
N GLU A 79 -12.08 -11.01 18.53
CA GLU A 79 -11.45 -11.85 19.57
C GLU A 79 -10.07 -11.27 19.90
N LEU A 80 -9.69 -11.32 21.17
CA LEU A 80 -8.41 -10.85 21.68
C LEU A 80 -7.58 -12.04 22.16
N GLY A 81 -6.34 -12.09 21.74
CA GLY A 81 -5.35 -13.02 22.27
C GLY A 81 -4.78 -12.56 23.62
N GLU A 82 -4.10 -13.45 24.29
CA GLU A 82 -3.45 -13.17 25.57
C GLU A 82 -2.48 -11.98 25.47
N GLY A 83 -2.52 -11.08 26.45
CA GLY A 83 -1.64 -9.89 26.53
C GLY A 83 -2.03 -8.74 25.61
N VAL A 84 -3.22 -8.76 25.03
CA VAL A 84 -3.82 -7.61 24.34
C VAL A 84 -4.81 -6.95 25.28
N ASP A 85 -4.45 -5.78 25.80
CA ASP A 85 -5.20 -5.02 26.82
C ASP A 85 -5.54 -3.58 26.38
N ASP A 86 -5.06 -3.17 25.20
CA ASP A 86 -5.24 -1.82 24.65
C ASP A 86 -6.29 -1.77 23.53
N LEU A 87 -7.03 -2.86 23.28
CA LEU A 87 -8.18 -2.96 22.39
C LEU A 87 -9.35 -3.66 23.08
N ALA A 88 -10.56 -3.42 22.59
CA ALA A 88 -11.78 -4.10 23.00
C ALA A 88 -12.45 -4.78 21.80
N ILE A 89 -13.27 -5.82 22.07
CA ILE A 89 -14.16 -6.41 21.06
C ILE A 89 -15.13 -5.30 20.60
N GLY A 90 -15.32 -5.20 19.27
CA GLY A 90 -16.10 -4.14 18.63
C GLY A 90 -15.27 -2.91 18.23
N ASP A 91 -14.00 -2.81 18.63
CA ASP A 91 -13.14 -1.72 18.17
C ASP A 91 -12.92 -1.82 16.65
N HIS A 92 -13.00 -0.67 15.97
CA HIS A 92 -12.67 -0.54 14.58
C HIS A 92 -11.16 -0.31 14.40
N VAL A 93 -10.55 -1.00 13.44
CA VAL A 93 -9.11 -0.91 13.19
C VAL A 93 -8.80 -0.81 11.69
N ALA A 94 -7.76 -0.05 11.36
CA ALA A 94 -7.09 -0.12 10.06
C ALA A 94 -5.91 -1.09 10.17
N LEU A 95 -5.77 -2.01 9.22
CA LEU A 95 -4.68 -2.98 9.19
C LEU A 95 -3.48 -2.45 8.43
N ILE A 96 -2.29 -2.75 8.95
CA ILE A 96 -0.99 -2.34 8.39
C ILE A 96 -0.24 -3.57 7.90
N PHE A 97 0.17 -3.56 6.65
CA PHE A 97 0.88 -4.66 5.99
C PHE A 97 2.34 -4.85 6.48
N ARG A 98 2.81 -4.02 7.37
CA ARG A 98 4.14 -4.12 7.97
C ARG A 98 4.02 -4.29 9.48
N PRO A 99 3.94 -5.53 9.98
CA PRO A 99 3.93 -5.78 11.42
C PRO A 99 5.25 -5.28 12.03
N ASN A 100 5.18 -4.76 13.25
CA ASN A 100 6.37 -4.27 13.94
C ASN A 100 6.48 -4.88 15.34
N CYS A 101 7.69 -5.24 15.75
CA CYS A 101 7.90 -5.87 17.06
C CYS A 101 7.91 -4.88 18.22
N GLY A 102 8.13 -3.59 17.95
CA GLY A 102 8.22 -2.52 18.96
C GLY A 102 9.53 -2.46 19.73
N THR A 103 10.43 -3.44 19.60
CA THR A 103 11.63 -3.59 20.45
C THR A 103 12.96 -3.62 19.71
N CYS A 104 12.96 -3.92 18.39
CA CYS A 104 14.22 -3.88 17.63
C CYS A 104 14.74 -2.44 17.48
N PRO A 105 16.03 -2.25 17.15
CA PRO A 105 16.64 -0.92 17.05
C PRO A 105 15.86 0.05 16.17
N ASN A 106 15.35 -0.42 15.04
CA ASN A 106 14.53 0.39 14.16
C ASN A 106 13.21 0.84 14.80
N CYS A 107 12.52 -0.06 15.50
CA CYS A 107 11.29 0.28 16.22
C CYS A 107 11.56 1.24 17.37
N ALA A 108 12.59 1.00 18.16
CA ALA A 108 12.98 1.82 19.30
C ALA A 108 13.35 3.25 18.90
N THR A 109 13.88 3.45 17.69
CA THR A 109 14.23 4.77 17.14
C THR A 109 13.09 5.43 16.34
N GLY A 110 11.87 4.90 16.42
CA GLY A 110 10.69 5.47 15.74
C GLY A 110 10.62 5.18 14.23
N ARG A 111 11.28 4.11 13.77
CA ARG A 111 11.27 3.66 12.36
C ARG A 111 10.65 2.26 12.19
N PRO A 112 9.41 2.02 12.67
CA PRO A 112 8.79 0.68 12.65
C PRO A 112 8.58 0.14 11.23
N ALA A 113 8.49 0.98 10.21
CA ALA A 113 8.49 0.57 8.81
C ALA A 113 9.69 -0.32 8.44
N LEU A 114 10.82 -0.17 9.11
CA LEU A 114 12.06 -0.92 8.91
C LEU A 114 12.25 -2.05 9.95
N CYS A 115 11.20 -2.48 10.64
CA CYS A 115 11.24 -3.56 11.60
C CYS A 115 11.81 -4.85 10.97
N GLU A 116 12.95 -5.34 11.47
CA GLU A 116 13.58 -6.56 10.95
C GLU A 116 12.75 -7.81 11.22
N PRO A 117 12.30 -8.08 12.48
CA PRO A 117 11.40 -9.21 12.74
C PRO A 117 10.13 -9.20 11.91
N GLY A 118 9.53 -8.01 11.69
CA GLY A 118 8.37 -7.85 10.82
C GLY A 118 8.68 -8.13 9.34
N GLY A 119 9.91 -7.81 8.90
CA GLY A 119 10.38 -8.17 7.56
C GLY A 119 10.53 -9.67 7.36
N VAL A 120 11.12 -10.35 8.32
CA VAL A 120 11.28 -11.81 8.32
C VAL A 120 9.92 -12.51 8.30
N SER A 121 8.99 -12.08 9.16
CA SER A 121 7.63 -12.64 9.20
C SER A 121 6.92 -12.47 7.86
N ASN A 122 6.96 -11.29 7.26
CA ASN A 122 6.36 -11.05 5.94
C ASN A 122 7.00 -11.96 4.87
N ALA A 123 8.32 -12.03 4.79
CA ALA A 123 9.01 -12.85 3.80
C ALA A 123 8.69 -14.36 3.92
N SER A 124 8.44 -14.84 5.14
CA SER A 124 8.04 -16.24 5.39
C SER A 124 6.54 -16.50 5.27
N GLY A 125 5.73 -15.47 4.93
CA GLY A 125 4.27 -15.59 4.87
C GLY A 125 3.66 -15.98 6.22
N SER A 126 4.16 -15.40 7.31
CA SER A 126 3.69 -15.68 8.68
C SER A 126 3.32 -14.41 9.43
N LEU A 127 2.67 -14.57 10.58
CA LEU A 127 2.47 -13.52 11.56
C LEU A 127 3.79 -13.22 12.29
N LEU A 128 3.83 -12.12 13.03
CA LEU A 128 4.98 -11.79 13.86
C LEU A 128 5.22 -12.92 14.87
N GLY A 129 6.46 -13.41 14.93
CA GLY A 129 6.79 -14.61 15.73
C GLY A 129 6.74 -15.93 14.95
N GLY A 130 6.41 -15.92 13.65
CA GLY A 130 6.49 -17.08 12.77
C GLY A 130 5.21 -17.94 12.72
N TYR A 131 4.14 -17.52 13.41
CA TYR A 131 2.89 -18.29 13.47
C TYR A 131 2.09 -18.21 12.17
N LYS A 132 1.33 -19.27 11.87
CA LYS A 132 0.35 -19.35 10.79
C LYS A 132 -0.98 -19.82 11.37
N ARG A 133 -2.01 -18.99 11.25
CA ARG A 133 -3.35 -19.23 11.81
C ARG A 133 -4.38 -19.68 10.77
N LEU A 134 -4.00 -19.66 9.49
CA LEU A 134 -4.83 -20.11 8.37
C LEU A 134 -4.52 -21.57 8.03
N ARG A 135 -5.57 -22.35 7.76
CA ARG A 135 -5.46 -23.72 7.30
C ARG A 135 -6.37 -23.98 6.12
N SER A 136 -5.91 -24.80 5.19
CA SER A 136 -6.76 -25.30 4.10
C SER A 136 -7.87 -26.20 4.68
N VAL A 137 -9.04 -26.23 4.05
CA VAL A 137 -10.10 -27.17 4.38
C VAL A 137 -10.11 -28.31 3.38
N ALA A 138 -10.40 -28.03 2.12
CA ALA A 138 -10.49 -29.05 1.07
C ALA A 138 -9.22 -29.16 0.22
N GLY A 139 -8.59 -28.03 -0.11
CA GLY A 139 -7.40 -27.97 -0.96
C GLY A 139 -6.09 -28.28 -0.21
N PRO A 140 -4.96 -28.42 -0.91
CA PRO A 140 -3.66 -28.65 -0.27
C PRO A 140 -3.17 -27.36 0.41
N GLY A 141 -2.61 -27.49 1.61
CA GLY A 141 -1.84 -26.42 2.26
C GLY A 141 -0.34 -26.54 1.96
N ILE A 142 0.50 -25.99 2.83
CA ILE A 142 1.96 -25.96 2.68
C ILE A 142 2.55 -27.37 2.52
N ASP A 143 2.02 -28.36 3.24
CA ASP A 143 2.51 -29.74 3.23
C ASP A 143 1.88 -30.59 2.12
N GLY A 144 1.13 -29.97 1.21
CA GLY A 144 0.45 -30.65 0.12
C GLY A 144 -0.81 -31.43 0.53
N LYS A 145 -1.31 -31.26 1.77
CA LYS A 145 -2.46 -31.98 2.33
C LYS A 145 -3.57 -31.01 2.78
N PRO A 146 -4.84 -31.42 2.75
CA PRO A 146 -5.90 -30.71 3.46
C PRO A 146 -5.61 -30.61 4.97
N GLY A 147 -6.08 -29.52 5.60
CA GLY A 147 -5.84 -29.23 7.02
C GLY A 147 -4.46 -28.64 7.32
N SER A 148 -3.54 -28.62 6.36
CA SER A 148 -2.23 -28.00 6.59
C SER A 148 -2.25 -26.47 6.46
N PRO A 149 -1.24 -25.77 7.03
CA PRO A 149 -1.24 -24.33 7.06
C PRO A 149 -1.28 -23.68 5.67
N LEU A 150 -1.77 -22.42 5.63
CA LEU A 150 -1.63 -21.49 4.52
C LEU A 150 -0.77 -20.31 4.97
N HIS A 151 -0.11 -19.67 4.00
CA HIS A 151 0.64 -18.46 4.26
C HIS A 151 -0.27 -17.24 4.40
N HIS A 152 0.18 -16.24 5.16
CA HIS A 152 -0.45 -14.93 5.33
C HIS A 152 0.25 -13.89 4.46
N HIS A 153 -0.45 -13.26 3.53
CA HIS A 153 0.12 -12.15 2.77
C HIS A 153 0.33 -10.94 3.68
N LEU A 154 1.59 -10.55 3.84
CA LEU A 154 2.00 -9.35 4.55
C LEU A 154 1.41 -9.24 5.99
N GLY A 155 1.23 -10.38 6.65
CA GLY A 155 0.69 -10.46 8.01
C GLY A 155 -0.77 -10.04 8.18
N CYS A 156 -1.49 -9.80 7.07
CA CYS A 156 -2.90 -9.40 7.06
C CYS A 156 -3.81 -10.50 6.48
N ALA A 157 -3.50 -11.01 5.27
CA ALA A 157 -4.36 -11.98 4.57
C ALA A 157 -5.82 -11.48 4.45
N ALA A 158 -6.01 -10.24 4.00
CA ALA A 158 -7.24 -9.48 4.19
C ALA A 158 -8.32 -9.71 3.13
N PHE A 159 -8.05 -10.46 2.03
CA PHE A 159 -9.13 -10.88 1.13
C PHE A 159 -9.80 -12.14 1.67
N ALA A 160 -10.37 -12.02 2.86
CA ALA A 160 -11.06 -13.04 3.63
C ALA A 160 -12.08 -12.38 4.55
N GLU A 161 -13.08 -13.13 5.00
CA GLU A 161 -14.11 -12.59 5.91
C GLU A 161 -13.56 -12.26 7.30
N TYR A 162 -12.54 -12.98 7.74
CA TYR A 162 -11.83 -12.75 9.01
C TYR A 162 -10.32 -12.89 8.81
N ALA A 163 -9.56 -12.29 9.70
CA ALA A 163 -8.12 -12.46 9.76
C ALA A 163 -7.65 -12.52 11.23
N THR A 164 -6.67 -13.35 11.51
CA THR A 164 -5.87 -13.23 12.72
C THR A 164 -4.60 -12.49 12.38
N VAL A 165 -4.32 -11.41 13.11
CA VAL A 165 -3.19 -10.51 12.84
C VAL A 165 -2.44 -10.20 14.15
N SER A 166 -1.19 -9.79 14.03
CA SER A 166 -0.49 -9.22 15.18
C SER A 166 -1.23 -7.98 15.68
N ARG A 167 -1.37 -7.81 17.01
CA ARG A 167 -1.93 -6.58 17.59
C ARG A 167 -1.24 -5.32 17.01
N ARG A 168 0.04 -5.39 16.73
CA ARG A 168 0.83 -4.27 16.19
C ARG A 168 0.65 -4.03 14.70
N SER A 169 -0.10 -4.89 14.01
CA SER A 169 -0.56 -4.66 12.63
C SER A 169 -1.89 -3.93 12.56
N ALA A 170 -2.51 -3.58 13.70
CA ALA A 170 -3.79 -2.92 13.77
C ALA A 170 -3.68 -1.56 14.46
N VAL A 171 -4.28 -0.54 13.88
CA VAL A 171 -4.40 0.80 14.45
C VAL A 171 -5.87 1.07 14.71
N LYS A 172 -6.23 1.35 15.96
CA LYS A 172 -7.60 1.73 16.34
C LYS A 172 -7.99 3.02 15.64
N ILE A 173 -9.18 3.02 15.05
CA ILE A 173 -9.75 4.14 14.32
C ILE A 173 -11.12 4.50 14.87
N ASP A 174 -11.61 5.68 14.52
CA ASP A 174 -12.96 6.10 14.91
C ASP A 174 -14.03 5.26 14.18
N PRO A 175 -15.00 4.70 14.88
CA PRO A 175 -16.06 3.88 14.29
C PRO A 175 -17.00 4.65 13.34
N ALA A 176 -16.99 5.97 13.37
CA ALA A 176 -17.76 6.81 12.43
C ALA A 176 -17.12 6.90 11.03
N LEU A 177 -15.88 6.41 10.85
CA LEU A 177 -15.23 6.40 9.54
C LEU A 177 -15.81 5.27 8.68
N PRO A 178 -16.29 5.53 7.44
CA PRO A 178 -16.77 4.50 6.54
C PRO A 178 -15.70 3.43 6.27
N TRP A 179 -16.09 2.16 6.23
CA TRP A 179 -15.16 1.03 6.14
C TRP A 179 -14.28 1.05 4.89
N ASP A 180 -14.86 1.38 3.76
CA ASP A 180 -14.18 1.46 2.47
C ASP A 180 -13.13 2.58 2.41
N GLU A 181 -13.43 3.71 3.03
CA GLU A 181 -12.48 4.82 3.19
C GLU A 181 -11.40 4.47 4.22
N ALA A 182 -11.80 3.85 5.33
CA ALA A 182 -10.89 3.43 6.41
C ALA A 182 -9.83 2.44 5.92
N ALA A 183 -10.18 1.54 5.02
CA ALA A 183 -9.27 0.57 4.44
C ALA A 183 -8.05 1.23 3.77
N LEU A 184 -8.25 2.38 3.10
CA LEU A 184 -7.22 3.06 2.32
C LEU A 184 -6.06 3.61 3.17
N PHE A 185 -6.27 3.82 4.47
CA PHE A 185 -5.24 4.35 5.37
C PHE A 185 -4.13 3.35 5.67
N GLY A 186 -4.38 2.04 5.53
CA GLY A 186 -3.43 0.98 5.85
C GLY A 186 -2.27 0.82 4.86
N CYS A 187 -2.43 1.28 3.62
CA CYS A 187 -1.42 1.13 2.59
C CYS A 187 -1.26 2.40 1.74
N ALA A 188 -2.26 2.74 0.91
CA ALA A 188 -2.12 3.82 -0.07
C ALA A 188 -1.86 5.18 0.59
N VAL A 189 -2.69 5.54 1.57
CA VAL A 189 -2.62 6.85 2.23
C VAL A 189 -1.37 6.97 3.10
N ILE A 190 -1.10 5.96 3.95
CA ILE A 190 0.08 5.99 4.83
C ILE A 190 1.38 6.09 4.01
N THR A 191 1.45 5.39 2.87
CA THR A 191 2.63 5.41 2.01
C THR A 191 2.78 6.74 1.28
N GLY A 192 1.74 7.19 0.58
CA GLY A 192 1.81 8.38 -0.25
C GLY A 192 1.88 9.67 0.55
N ALA A 193 0.97 9.88 1.50
CA ALA A 193 1.02 11.06 2.36
C ALA A 193 2.27 11.06 3.25
N GLY A 194 2.67 9.89 3.76
CA GLY A 194 3.89 9.76 4.54
C GLY A 194 5.16 10.08 3.75
N ALA A 195 5.22 9.73 2.47
CA ALA A 195 6.36 10.08 1.61
C ALA A 195 6.57 11.61 1.56
N VAL A 196 5.49 12.37 1.45
CA VAL A 196 5.52 13.83 1.42
C VAL A 196 5.83 14.40 2.80
N LEU A 197 5.07 13.98 3.82
CA LEU A 197 5.07 14.61 5.15
C LEU A 197 6.22 14.15 6.06
N ASN A 198 6.63 12.88 5.95
CA ASN A 198 7.60 12.28 6.87
C ASN A 198 8.95 11.98 6.21
N THR A 199 8.96 11.42 4.97
CA THR A 199 10.21 11.09 4.27
C THR A 199 10.86 12.32 3.67
N ALA A 200 10.14 13.04 2.79
CA ALA A 200 10.63 14.28 2.19
C ALA A 200 10.66 15.41 3.22
N LYS A 201 9.64 15.49 4.06
CA LYS A 201 9.34 16.66 4.91
C LYS A 201 9.17 17.88 4.02
N ALA A 202 8.37 17.73 2.96
CA ALA A 202 8.17 18.78 1.98
C ALA A 202 7.55 20.03 2.62
N GLU A 203 8.03 21.19 2.22
CA GLU A 203 7.68 22.47 2.82
C GLU A 203 6.52 23.16 2.07
N ALA A 204 5.77 24.00 2.78
CA ALA A 204 4.77 24.86 2.17
C ALA A 204 5.44 25.79 1.15
N GLY A 205 4.74 26.09 0.04
CA GLY A 205 5.28 26.92 -1.04
C GLY A 205 6.29 26.24 -1.97
N SER A 206 6.63 24.96 -1.74
CA SER A 206 7.51 24.20 -2.62
C SER A 206 6.84 23.81 -3.95
N LYS A 207 7.66 23.45 -4.94
CA LYS A 207 7.25 22.80 -6.19
C LYS A 207 7.37 21.30 -6.00
N VAL A 208 6.30 20.59 -6.30
CA VAL A 208 6.22 19.13 -6.12
C VAL A 208 5.86 18.46 -7.43
N ALA A 209 6.55 17.38 -7.81
CA ALA A 209 6.12 16.49 -8.88
C ALA A 209 5.73 15.12 -8.32
N VAL A 210 4.68 14.52 -8.87
CA VAL A 210 4.26 13.14 -8.58
C VAL A 210 4.24 12.36 -9.88
N VAL A 211 5.08 11.32 -9.96
CA VAL A 211 5.22 10.43 -11.11
C VAL A 211 4.54 9.10 -10.80
N GLY A 212 3.49 8.79 -11.54
CA GLY A 212 2.61 7.63 -11.30
C GLY A 212 1.44 7.96 -10.39
N LEU A 213 0.24 7.98 -10.96
CA LEU A 213 -1.01 8.38 -10.31
C LEU A 213 -1.91 7.18 -9.97
N GLY A 214 -1.33 6.18 -9.27
CA GLY A 214 -2.08 5.16 -8.55
C GLY A 214 -2.56 5.67 -7.18
N GLY A 215 -3.11 4.80 -6.35
CA GLY A 215 -3.58 5.20 -5.01
C GLY A 215 -2.50 5.86 -4.14
N VAL A 216 -1.24 5.40 -4.22
CA VAL A 216 -0.10 6.01 -3.51
C VAL A 216 0.23 7.38 -4.08
N GLY A 217 0.28 7.50 -5.43
CA GLY A 217 0.59 8.77 -6.09
C GLY A 217 -0.47 9.85 -5.84
N PHE A 218 -1.74 9.50 -5.94
CA PHE A 218 -2.80 10.44 -5.58
C PHE A 218 -2.76 10.83 -4.10
N SER A 219 -2.43 9.89 -3.19
CA SER A 219 -2.23 10.23 -1.77
C SER A 219 -1.08 11.22 -1.57
N SER A 220 -0.01 11.10 -2.37
CA SER A 220 1.10 12.07 -2.36
C SER A 220 0.67 13.43 -2.93
N LEU A 221 -0.12 13.45 -4.01
CA LEU A 221 -0.66 14.68 -4.60
C LEU A 221 -1.55 15.42 -3.59
N LEU A 222 -2.47 14.69 -2.94
CA LEU A 222 -3.35 15.26 -1.90
C LEU A 222 -2.55 15.79 -0.71
N ALA A 223 -1.48 15.10 -0.30
CA ALA A 223 -0.60 15.58 0.77
C ALA A 223 0.19 16.82 0.35
N ALA A 224 0.70 16.88 -0.89
CA ALA A 224 1.35 18.07 -1.43
C ALA A 224 0.40 19.29 -1.44
N ARG A 225 -0.85 19.07 -1.82
CA ARG A 225 -1.89 20.11 -1.71
C ARG A 225 -2.14 20.51 -0.26
N ALA A 226 -2.23 19.55 0.65
CA ALA A 226 -2.51 19.79 2.07
C ALA A 226 -1.43 20.59 2.78
N ILE A 227 -0.16 20.49 2.37
CA ILE A 227 0.94 21.32 2.91
C ILE A 227 1.02 22.71 2.27
N GLY A 228 0.22 23.00 1.25
CA GLY A 228 0.28 24.26 0.53
C GLY A 228 1.46 24.36 -0.46
N ALA A 229 1.79 23.27 -1.16
CA ALA A 229 2.72 23.33 -2.30
C ALA A 229 2.19 24.36 -3.32
N ARG A 230 3.08 25.23 -3.82
CA ARG A 230 2.68 26.28 -4.77
C ARG A 230 2.46 25.77 -6.18
N GLU A 231 3.18 24.71 -6.56
CA GLU A 231 3.05 24.03 -7.83
C GLU A 231 3.01 22.52 -7.57
N ILE A 232 2.04 21.85 -8.17
CA ILE A 232 1.87 20.40 -8.12
C ILE A 232 1.83 19.88 -9.54
N VAL A 233 2.90 19.24 -9.97
CA VAL A 233 3.07 18.61 -11.28
C VAL A 233 2.66 17.14 -11.17
N ALA A 234 1.67 16.73 -11.93
CA ALA A 234 1.21 15.36 -12.02
C ALA A 234 1.69 14.73 -13.34
N ILE A 235 2.30 13.54 -13.27
CA ILE A 235 2.85 12.85 -14.45
C ILE A 235 2.36 11.40 -14.46
N ASP A 236 1.62 11.01 -15.50
CA ASP A 236 1.13 9.64 -15.71
C ASP A 236 0.93 9.38 -17.21
N MET A 237 0.80 8.13 -17.64
CA MET A 237 0.54 7.74 -19.02
C MET A 237 -0.93 7.81 -19.40
N LEU A 238 -1.85 7.86 -18.43
CA LEU A 238 -3.29 7.79 -18.66
C LEU A 238 -3.94 9.16 -18.48
N GLU A 239 -4.52 9.70 -19.57
CA GLU A 239 -5.20 11.01 -19.54
C GLU A 239 -6.36 11.05 -18.51
N SER A 240 -7.06 9.94 -18.29
CA SER A 240 -8.11 9.85 -17.26
C SER A 240 -7.58 10.16 -15.86
N LYS A 241 -6.37 9.72 -15.55
CA LYS A 241 -5.69 10.02 -14.27
C LYS A 241 -5.17 11.45 -14.22
N LEU A 242 -4.66 11.97 -15.33
CA LEU A 242 -4.26 13.38 -15.43
C LEU A 242 -5.45 14.32 -15.26
N ALA A 243 -6.60 14.00 -15.86
CA ALA A 243 -7.83 14.75 -15.67
C ALA A 243 -8.29 14.74 -14.20
N LYS A 244 -8.24 13.57 -13.53
CA LYS A 244 -8.55 13.46 -12.09
C LYS A 244 -7.54 14.25 -11.25
N ALA A 245 -6.25 14.25 -11.61
CA ALA A 245 -5.23 15.01 -10.90
C ALA A 245 -5.48 16.53 -10.98
N ARG A 246 -5.89 17.04 -12.15
CA ARG A 246 -6.31 18.45 -12.31
C ARG A 246 -7.47 18.79 -11.36
N ALA A 247 -8.49 17.93 -11.34
CA ALA A 247 -9.65 18.10 -10.46
C ALA A 247 -9.28 18.09 -8.97
N LEU A 248 -8.24 17.34 -8.58
CA LEU A 248 -7.75 17.24 -7.21
C LEU A 248 -6.69 18.29 -6.83
N GLY A 249 -6.32 19.19 -7.77
CA GLY A 249 -5.48 20.34 -7.46
C GLY A 249 -4.05 20.26 -8.04
N ALA A 250 -3.77 19.37 -8.99
CA ALA A 250 -2.56 19.47 -9.79
C ALA A 250 -2.60 20.78 -10.60
N THR A 251 -1.53 21.58 -10.51
CA THR A 251 -1.42 22.84 -11.25
C THR A 251 -1.01 22.61 -12.69
N GLN A 252 -0.30 21.50 -12.95
CA GLN A 252 0.19 21.11 -14.26
C GLN A 252 0.15 19.58 -14.38
N CYS A 253 -0.11 19.09 -15.61
CA CYS A 253 -0.20 17.65 -15.89
C CYS A 253 0.54 17.34 -17.19
N PHE A 254 1.33 16.27 -17.18
CA PHE A 254 2.12 15.84 -18.34
C PHE A 254 1.97 14.35 -18.59
N ASP A 255 1.94 13.98 -19.87
CA ASP A 255 2.00 12.59 -20.29
C ASP A 255 3.41 12.04 -20.08
N ALA A 256 3.55 10.96 -19.31
CA ALA A 256 4.83 10.30 -19.08
C ALA A 256 5.41 9.64 -20.35
N ALA A 257 4.59 9.36 -21.36
CA ALA A 257 5.01 8.79 -22.64
C ALA A 257 5.58 9.84 -23.60
N ASP A 258 5.40 11.14 -23.33
CA ASP A 258 5.94 12.20 -24.15
C ASP A 258 7.48 12.22 -24.05
N PRO A 259 8.24 12.04 -25.16
CA PRO A 259 9.70 12.04 -25.14
C PRO A 259 10.30 13.36 -24.63
N GLU A 260 9.55 14.45 -24.71
CA GLU A 260 9.98 15.78 -24.24
C GLU A 260 9.47 16.11 -22.81
N VAL A 261 8.83 15.18 -22.11
CA VAL A 261 8.22 15.42 -20.81
C VAL A 261 9.16 16.10 -19.81
N ILE A 262 10.42 15.70 -19.77
CA ILE A 262 11.42 16.27 -18.86
C ILE A 262 11.70 17.75 -19.20
N ALA A 263 11.87 18.06 -20.49
CA ALA A 263 12.09 19.44 -20.94
C ALA A 263 10.88 20.33 -20.64
N LYS A 264 9.68 19.83 -20.94
CA LYS A 264 8.41 20.53 -20.70
C LYS A 264 8.17 20.80 -19.20
N VAL A 265 8.42 19.80 -18.35
CA VAL A 265 8.30 19.98 -16.88
C VAL A 265 9.32 21.02 -16.39
N LYS A 266 10.58 20.96 -16.85
CA LYS A 266 11.60 21.93 -16.43
C LYS A 266 11.30 23.35 -16.91
N GLU A 267 10.84 23.51 -18.14
CA GLU A 267 10.41 24.80 -18.67
C GLU A 267 9.26 25.36 -17.83
N ALA A 268 8.22 24.58 -17.64
CA ALA A 268 7.03 24.97 -16.92
C ALA A 268 7.27 25.30 -15.44
N THR A 269 8.29 24.68 -14.82
CA THR A 269 8.65 24.89 -13.41
C THR A 269 9.86 25.80 -13.20
N GLY A 270 10.43 26.36 -14.29
CA GLY A 270 11.61 27.22 -14.19
C GLY A 270 12.86 26.47 -13.71
N GLY A 271 13.10 25.25 -14.22
CA GLY A 271 14.32 24.48 -13.97
C GLY A 271 14.13 23.17 -13.21
N GLY A 272 12.91 22.84 -12.82
CA GLY A 272 12.55 21.61 -12.10
C GLY A 272 11.82 21.86 -10.79
N VAL A 273 11.53 20.77 -10.07
CA VAL A 273 10.78 20.79 -8.82
C VAL A 273 11.68 20.59 -7.60
N ASP A 274 11.27 21.10 -6.44
CA ASP A 274 12.00 20.97 -5.19
C ASP A 274 11.91 19.52 -4.66
N TYR A 275 10.75 18.86 -4.86
CA TYR A 275 10.51 17.48 -4.49
C TYR A 275 9.84 16.71 -5.63
N ALA A 276 10.43 15.59 -6.04
CA ALA A 276 9.81 14.67 -6.99
C ALA A 276 9.52 13.33 -6.31
N PHE A 277 8.29 12.85 -6.42
CA PHE A 277 7.81 11.60 -5.82
C PHE A 277 7.57 10.56 -6.90
N GLU A 278 8.36 9.49 -6.91
CA GLU A 278 8.17 8.32 -7.77
C GLU A 278 7.24 7.31 -7.07
N MET A 279 6.06 7.06 -7.66
CA MET A 279 4.99 6.23 -7.11
C MET A 279 4.50 5.14 -8.09
N ALA A 280 5.15 4.99 -9.23
CA ALA A 280 4.78 3.99 -10.25
C ALA A 280 5.45 2.63 -10.05
N GLY A 281 6.64 2.60 -9.44
CA GLY A 281 7.39 1.37 -9.21
C GLY A 281 8.13 0.86 -10.45
N SER A 282 8.66 1.76 -11.27
CA SER A 282 9.49 1.40 -12.41
C SER A 282 10.78 2.23 -12.47
N VAL A 283 11.83 1.66 -13.07
CA VAL A 283 13.12 2.34 -13.22
C VAL A 283 12.98 3.60 -14.09
N SER A 284 12.16 3.54 -15.14
CA SER A 284 11.91 4.69 -16.02
C SER A 284 11.19 5.83 -15.29
N ALA A 285 10.23 5.50 -14.42
CA ALA A 285 9.55 6.50 -13.59
C ALA A 285 10.50 7.12 -12.56
N LEU A 286 11.39 6.32 -11.96
CA LEU A 286 12.42 6.83 -11.03
C LEU A 286 13.40 7.76 -11.74
N GLU A 287 13.84 7.40 -12.94
CA GLU A 287 14.70 8.26 -13.74
C GLU A 287 13.99 9.57 -14.10
N LEU A 288 12.73 9.48 -14.55
CA LEU A 288 11.91 10.66 -14.84
C LEU A 288 11.79 11.57 -13.61
N ALA A 289 11.42 11.02 -12.46
CA ALA A 289 11.33 11.78 -11.20
C ALA A 289 12.67 12.44 -10.83
N TYR A 290 13.78 11.72 -10.96
CA TYR A 290 15.10 12.27 -10.70
C TYR A 290 15.46 13.40 -11.66
N ARG A 291 15.17 13.24 -12.96
CA ARG A 291 15.54 14.23 -13.99
C ARG A 291 14.71 15.50 -13.94
N VAL A 292 13.45 15.45 -13.45
CA VAL A 292 12.63 16.66 -13.25
C VAL A 292 12.90 17.35 -11.91
N THR A 293 13.65 16.73 -11.00
CA THR A 293 14.09 17.36 -9.76
C THR A 293 15.09 18.47 -10.06
N ALA A 294 14.92 19.63 -9.44
CA ALA A 294 15.82 20.78 -9.57
C ALA A 294 17.18 20.52 -8.89
N ARG A 295 18.14 21.41 -9.12
CA ARG A 295 19.39 21.46 -8.35
C ARG A 295 19.07 21.71 -6.87
N GLY A 296 19.73 21.00 -5.96
CA GLY A 296 19.45 21.02 -4.52
C GLY A 296 18.18 20.28 -4.10
N GLY A 297 17.38 19.80 -5.07
CA GLY A 297 16.11 19.16 -4.81
C GLY A 297 16.21 17.70 -4.34
N THR A 298 15.09 17.15 -3.92
CA THR A 298 14.97 15.79 -3.38
C THR A 298 14.04 14.92 -4.22
N THR A 299 14.55 13.78 -4.68
CA THR A 299 13.75 12.71 -5.28
C THR A 299 13.41 11.66 -4.20
N VAL A 300 12.14 11.32 -4.05
CA VAL A 300 11.67 10.27 -3.13
C VAL A 300 11.03 9.15 -3.96
N THR A 301 11.50 7.91 -3.78
CA THR A 301 10.87 6.73 -4.40
C THR A 301 10.17 5.90 -3.34
N ALA A 302 8.90 5.57 -3.58
CA ALA A 302 8.09 4.64 -2.79
C ALA A 302 7.50 3.52 -3.65
N GLY A 303 7.59 3.64 -4.97
CA GLY A 303 7.30 2.57 -5.91
C GLY A 303 8.21 1.37 -5.69
N LEU A 304 7.71 0.17 -5.96
CA LEU A 304 8.45 -1.08 -5.76
C LEU A 304 8.67 -1.75 -7.11
N PRO A 305 9.80 -1.47 -7.80
CA PRO A 305 10.14 -2.12 -9.05
C PRO A 305 10.48 -3.60 -8.86
N ASN A 306 10.65 -4.33 -9.97
CA ASN A 306 11.19 -5.68 -9.91
C ASN A 306 12.50 -5.68 -9.11
N PRO A 307 12.69 -6.61 -8.15
CA PRO A 307 13.86 -6.64 -7.27
C PRO A 307 15.21 -6.76 -8.00
N GLN A 308 15.22 -7.26 -9.22
CA GLN A 308 16.43 -7.40 -10.04
C GLN A 308 16.68 -6.20 -10.98
N ALA A 309 15.75 -5.24 -11.04
CA ALA A 309 15.88 -4.08 -11.89
C ALA A 309 17.00 -3.15 -11.37
N LEU A 310 17.88 -2.75 -12.25
CA LEU A 310 18.97 -1.83 -11.96
C LEU A 310 18.67 -0.44 -12.54
N TRP A 311 18.99 0.58 -11.80
CA TRP A 311 18.92 1.96 -12.24
C TRP A 311 20.32 2.54 -12.44
N PRO A 312 20.75 2.81 -13.70
CA PRO A 312 22.03 3.43 -13.99
C PRO A 312 21.94 4.95 -13.75
N LEU A 313 22.51 5.42 -12.64
CA LEU A 313 22.58 6.83 -12.29
C LEU A 313 23.94 7.42 -12.71
N GLN A 314 23.92 8.57 -13.41
CA GLN A 314 25.13 9.34 -13.68
C GLN A 314 25.62 10.01 -12.38
N ALA A 315 26.62 9.42 -11.73
CA ALA A 315 27.05 9.79 -10.38
C ALA A 315 27.41 11.28 -10.22
N VAL A 316 28.02 11.90 -11.25
CA VAL A 316 28.40 13.31 -11.19
C VAL A 316 27.21 14.25 -11.00
N SER A 317 26.01 13.87 -11.45
CA SER A 317 24.81 14.70 -11.27
C SER A 317 24.38 14.85 -9.80
N LEU A 318 24.61 13.83 -8.98
CA LEU A 318 24.38 13.92 -7.53
C LEU A 318 25.25 15.00 -6.88
N ILE A 319 26.53 15.03 -7.26
CA ILE A 319 27.53 15.93 -6.65
C ILE A 319 27.40 17.34 -7.20
N ALA A 320 27.40 17.48 -8.53
CA ALA A 320 27.42 18.78 -9.20
C ALA A 320 26.11 19.56 -9.07
N GLU A 321 25.03 18.89 -8.75
CA GLU A 321 23.70 19.48 -8.60
C GLU A 321 23.17 19.38 -7.15
N GLU A 322 23.97 18.84 -6.20
CA GLU A 322 23.61 18.66 -4.79
C GLU A 322 22.26 17.98 -4.58
N ARG A 323 21.90 17.00 -5.44
CA ARG A 323 20.62 16.30 -5.37
C ARG A 323 20.58 15.27 -4.26
N THR A 324 19.41 15.10 -3.66
CA THR A 324 19.16 14.06 -2.68
C THR A 324 18.24 12.98 -3.27
N ILE A 325 18.53 11.70 -3.01
CA ILE A 325 17.65 10.57 -3.31
C ILE A 325 17.29 9.89 -2.00
N LYS A 326 16.00 9.66 -1.77
CA LYS A 326 15.48 8.97 -0.58
C LYS A 326 14.55 7.83 -0.97
N GLY A 327 14.75 6.66 -0.36
CA GLY A 327 13.72 5.61 -0.34
C GLY A 327 12.66 5.92 0.72
N SER A 328 11.41 5.58 0.44
CA SER A 328 10.28 5.74 1.36
C SER A 328 9.51 4.41 1.47
N TYR A 329 9.63 3.71 2.58
CA TYR A 329 8.87 2.50 2.84
C TYR A 329 7.78 2.80 3.88
N VAL A 330 6.51 2.47 3.56
CA VAL A 330 5.33 2.82 4.38
C VAL A 330 5.32 4.33 4.74
N GLY A 331 5.81 5.18 3.84
CA GLY A 331 5.90 6.63 4.07
C GLY A 331 6.80 7.04 5.23
N SER A 332 7.74 6.21 5.68
CA SER A 332 8.54 6.42 6.91
C SER A 332 7.67 6.69 8.15
N CYS A 333 6.47 6.14 8.17
CA CYS A 333 5.47 6.39 9.21
C CYS A 333 5.66 5.52 10.47
N VAL A 334 5.17 6.06 11.58
CA VAL A 334 4.79 5.32 12.78
C VAL A 334 3.27 5.15 12.72
N PRO A 335 2.73 3.96 12.36
CA PRO A 335 1.31 3.81 12.05
C PRO A 335 0.36 4.30 13.13
N SER A 336 0.64 3.99 14.39
CA SER A 336 -0.20 4.41 15.54
C SER A 336 -0.25 5.93 15.75
N ARG A 337 0.74 6.68 15.26
CA ARG A 337 0.79 8.14 15.28
C ARG A 337 0.19 8.74 14.01
N ASP A 338 0.59 8.19 12.85
CA ASP A 338 0.36 8.87 11.57
C ASP A 338 -1.01 8.56 10.95
N ILE A 339 -1.59 7.35 11.17
CA ILE A 339 -2.94 7.06 10.68
C ILE A 339 -3.98 7.97 11.35
N PRO A 340 -4.02 8.12 12.69
CA PRO A 340 -4.93 9.09 13.31
C PRO A 340 -4.71 10.53 12.83
N ARG A 341 -3.46 10.93 12.59
CA ARG A 341 -3.13 12.24 12.01
C ARG A 341 -3.72 12.41 10.61
N PHE A 342 -3.58 11.43 9.74
CA PHE A 342 -4.13 11.48 8.38
C PHE A 342 -5.65 11.43 8.37
N ILE A 343 -6.28 10.66 9.25
CA ILE A 343 -7.73 10.66 9.44
C ILE A 343 -8.21 12.04 9.91
N ALA A 344 -7.49 12.70 10.81
CA ALA A 344 -7.81 14.07 11.23
C ALA A 344 -7.69 15.08 10.06
N MET A 345 -6.71 14.92 9.17
CA MET A 345 -6.57 15.71 7.94
C MET A 345 -7.72 15.43 6.96
N TYR A 346 -8.13 14.17 6.82
CA TYR A 346 -9.29 13.78 6.02
C TYR A 346 -10.57 14.45 6.52
N ARG A 347 -10.86 14.34 7.82
CA ARG A 347 -12.06 14.94 8.43
C ARG A 347 -12.14 16.44 8.30
N ARG A 348 -11.00 17.14 8.24
CA ARG A 348 -10.94 18.58 7.97
C ARG A 348 -11.01 18.94 6.49
N GLY A 349 -11.14 17.95 5.58
CA GLY A 349 -11.17 18.15 4.14
C GLY A 349 -9.82 18.49 3.50
N SER A 350 -8.71 18.50 4.26
CA SER A 350 -7.39 18.81 3.70
C SER A 350 -6.75 17.59 2.99
N LEU A 351 -7.20 16.38 3.29
CA LEU A 351 -6.74 15.15 2.66
C LEU A 351 -7.96 14.28 2.23
N PRO A 352 -8.67 14.63 1.14
CA PRO A 352 -9.94 13.99 0.75
C PRO A 352 -9.70 12.56 0.20
N VAL A 353 -9.50 11.59 1.09
CA VAL A 353 -9.17 10.18 0.79
C VAL A 353 -10.30 9.49 0.05
N ASN A 354 -11.56 9.85 0.30
CA ASN A 354 -12.74 9.34 -0.43
C ASN A 354 -12.62 9.54 -1.95
N GLU A 355 -11.90 10.56 -2.42
CA GLU A 355 -11.66 10.81 -3.84
C GLU A 355 -10.78 9.74 -4.53
N LEU A 356 -10.10 8.90 -3.76
CA LEU A 356 -9.30 7.79 -4.28
C LEU A 356 -10.16 6.55 -4.60
N LEU A 357 -11.34 6.44 -3.98
CA LEU A 357 -12.22 5.30 -4.16
C LEU A 357 -12.84 5.32 -5.57
N SER A 358 -12.54 4.29 -6.35
CA SER A 358 -13.09 4.14 -7.70
C SER A 358 -14.32 3.24 -7.73
N GLU A 359 -14.30 2.13 -7.00
CA GLU A 359 -15.32 1.10 -7.08
C GLU A 359 -15.37 0.26 -5.80
N ARG A 360 -16.57 -0.21 -5.44
CA ARG A 360 -16.81 -1.23 -4.42
C ARG A 360 -17.19 -2.53 -5.11
N ILE A 361 -16.56 -3.63 -4.74
CA ILE A 361 -16.75 -4.95 -5.35
C ILE A 361 -17.00 -6.01 -4.27
N GLY A 362 -17.58 -7.12 -4.65
CA GLY A 362 -17.64 -8.32 -3.81
C GLY A 362 -16.38 -9.18 -3.93
N LEU A 363 -16.16 -10.10 -2.98
CA LEU A 363 -15.01 -11.00 -3.00
C LEU A 363 -14.96 -11.87 -4.27
N ASP A 364 -16.11 -12.27 -4.80
CA ASP A 364 -16.22 -13.08 -6.02
C ASP A 364 -15.82 -12.34 -7.30
N GLU A 365 -15.78 -11.01 -7.26
CA GLU A 365 -15.41 -10.13 -8.38
C GLU A 365 -13.91 -9.78 -8.41
N ILE A 366 -13.11 -10.36 -7.49
CA ILE A 366 -11.71 -9.97 -7.31
C ILE A 366 -10.85 -10.22 -8.57
N ASN A 367 -11.08 -11.33 -9.29
CA ASN A 367 -10.30 -11.62 -10.50
C ASN A 367 -10.57 -10.63 -11.65
N PRO A 368 -11.82 -10.30 -12.03
CA PRO A 368 -12.08 -9.20 -12.97
C PRO A 368 -11.52 -7.85 -12.50
N ALA A 369 -11.53 -7.59 -11.19
CA ALA A 369 -10.99 -6.36 -10.63
C ALA A 369 -9.46 -6.26 -10.81
N LEU A 370 -8.74 -7.38 -10.79
CA LEU A 370 -7.31 -7.42 -11.10
C LEU A 370 -7.02 -7.01 -12.55
N ASP A 371 -7.88 -7.34 -13.51
CA ASP A 371 -7.73 -6.88 -14.90
C ASP A 371 -7.86 -5.36 -15.02
N ARG A 372 -8.86 -4.76 -14.34
CA ARG A 372 -9.02 -3.30 -14.28
C ARG A 372 -7.83 -2.60 -13.64
N LEU A 373 -7.31 -3.21 -12.56
CA LEU A 373 -6.10 -2.72 -11.89
C LEU A 373 -4.87 -2.78 -12.81
N ALA A 374 -4.67 -3.90 -13.52
CA ALA A 374 -3.54 -4.10 -14.42
C ALA A 374 -3.55 -3.10 -15.60
N ARG A 375 -4.76 -2.74 -16.10
CA ARG A 375 -4.90 -1.71 -17.15
C ARG A 375 -4.86 -0.27 -16.60
N GLY A 376 -4.74 -0.10 -15.27
CA GLY A 376 -4.70 1.22 -14.64
C GLY A 376 -6.03 1.98 -14.67
N GLU A 377 -7.13 1.33 -14.99
CA GLU A 377 -8.49 1.93 -15.12
C GLU A 377 -9.07 2.39 -13.78
N SER A 378 -8.56 1.87 -12.67
CA SER A 378 -9.00 2.23 -11.32
C SER A 378 -7.86 2.84 -10.48
N ILE A 379 -8.19 3.78 -9.59
CA ILE A 379 -7.26 4.31 -8.58
C ILE A 379 -7.23 3.36 -7.39
N ARG A 380 -8.40 3.11 -6.79
CA ARG A 380 -8.60 2.12 -5.72
C ARG A 380 -9.95 1.42 -5.86
N GLN A 381 -9.92 0.11 -6.01
CA GLN A 381 -11.06 -0.77 -5.84
C GLN A 381 -11.04 -1.32 -4.42
N VAL A 382 -12.20 -1.42 -3.79
CA VAL A 382 -12.33 -1.94 -2.43
C VAL A 382 -13.28 -3.12 -2.42
N VAL A 383 -12.79 -4.25 -1.94
CA VAL A 383 -13.59 -5.46 -1.71
C VAL A 383 -14.38 -5.26 -0.42
N MET A 384 -15.69 -5.24 -0.53
CA MET A 384 -16.60 -5.18 0.63
C MET A 384 -16.91 -6.61 1.10
N MET A 385 -16.68 -6.88 2.38
CA MET A 385 -17.04 -8.15 3.00
C MET A 385 -18.45 -8.06 3.61
N ALA A 386 -19.20 -9.13 3.47
CA ALA A 386 -20.57 -9.20 3.96
C ALA A 386 -20.68 -9.21 5.50
#